data_ba8dfe432c7a449f294791647c08edb8
#
_entry.id   ba8dfe432c7a449f294791647c08edb8
#
_cell.length_a   1.000
_cell.length_b   1.000
_cell.length_c   1.000
_cell.angle_alpha   90.00
_cell.angle_beta   90.00
_cell.angle_gamma   90.00
#
_symmetry.space_group_name_H-M   'P 1'
#
loop_
_entity.id
_entity.type
_entity.pdbx_description
1 polymer ?
#
loop_
_entity_poly.entity_id
_entity_poly.type
_entity_poly.pdbx_seq_one_letter_code
_entity_poly.pdbx_strand_id
1 'polypeptide(L)'
;MADRKIARNTGFPEGTSLFYLQRVHYLNGKALILNHNYFLKESMPQLSPEIAEQSIYEYLEKTLHMTIINSKRVMTVEKVTEIDEKYLELNLNDYNCLAVVTSHTYNSDGVMFEYTQSRHRPDYFRFYDNAVRRT
;
A
#
# COMPACT_ATOMS: atom_id res chain seq x y z
N MET A 1 8.15 14.80 3.04
CA MET A 1 9.50 14.57 2.48
C MET A 1 10.05 13.24 3.01
N ALA A 2 10.62 12.44 2.14
CA ALA A 2 11.18 11.16 2.54
C ALA A 2 12.47 11.35 3.34
N ASP A 3 12.45 11.00 4.62
CA ASP A 3 13.66 10.96 5.43
C ASP A 3 14.43 9.65 5.13
N ARG A 4 15.57 9.46 5.81
CA ARG A 4 16.42 8.29 5.59
C ARG A 4 15.69 6.96 5.83
N LYS A 5 14.85 6.90 6.86
CA LYS A 5 14.09 5.70 7.22
C LYS A 5 13.04 5.38 6.15
N ILE A 6 12.29 6.38 5.72
CA ILE A 6 11.26 6.23 4.68
C ILE A 6 11.92 5.83 3.36
N ALA A 7 13.02 6.48 2.99
CA ALA A 7 13.76 6.14 1.77
C ALA A 7 14.22 4.67 1.79
N ARG A 8 14.74 4.21 2.91
CA ARG A 8 15.18 2.81 3.07
C ARG A 8 14.03 1.84 2.94
N ASN A 9 12.89 2.15 3.56
CA ASN A 9 11.75 1.23 3.60
C ASN A 9 10.97 1.20 2.29
N THR A 10 10.88 2.32 1.58
CA THR A 10 10.04 2.44 0.39
C THR A 10 10.80 2.31 -0.93
N GLY A 11 12.06 2.66 -0.95
CA GLY A 11 12.85 2.73 -2.18
C GLY A 11 12.82 4.09 -2.86
N PHE A 12 12.02 5.04 -2.37
CA PHE A 12 12.09 6.43 -2.86
C PHE A 12 13.39 7.07 -2.40
N PRO A 13 14.02 7.92 -3.25
CA PRO A 13 15.23 8.64 -2.84
C PRO A 13 14.98 9.54 -1.64
N GLU A 14 15.97 9.63 -0.76
CA GLU A 14 15.92 10.55 0.39
C GLU A 14 15.69 11.98 -0.10
N GLY A 15 14.82 12.71 0.56
CA GLY A 15 14.47 14.08 0.19
C GLY A 15 13.32 14.20 -0.81
N THR A 16 12.82 13.09 -1.34
CA THR A 16 11.67 13.09 -2.26
C THR A 16 10.42 13.56 -1.54
N SER A 17 9.64 14.43 -2.17
CA SER A 17 8.35 14.87 -1.65
C SER A 17 7.29 13.81 -1.92
N LEU A 18 6.63 13.36 -0.86
CA LEU A 18 5.65 12.28 -0.91
C LEU A 18 4.35 12.69 -0.25
N PHE A 19 3.24 12.16 -0.75
CA PHE A 19 1.99 12.11 0.00
C PHE A 19 1.93 10.79 0.74
N TYR A 20 1.53 10.83 2.01
CA TYR A 20 1.31 9.64 2.82
C TYR A 20 -0.15 9.53 3.19
N LEU A 21 -0.73 8.34 2.96
CA LEU A 21 -2.09 8.02 3.32
C LEU A 21 -2.10 6.77 4.18
N GLN A 22 -2.81 6.84 5.30
CA GLN A 22 -3.06 5.69 6.14
C GLN A 22 -4.55 5.42 6.14
N ARG A 23 -4.94 4.21 5.76
CA ARG A 23 -6.34 3.82 5.67
C ARG A 23 -6.59 2.51 6.37
N VAL A 24 -7.75 2.42 7.03
CA VAL A 24 -8.20 1.20 7.68
C VAL A 24 -9.39 0.67 6.89
N HIS A 25 -9.32 -0.60 6.51
CA HIS A 25 -10.42 -1.27 5.82
C HIS A 25 -11.17 -2.18 6.77
N TYR A 26 -12.48 -2.09 6.73
CA TYR A 26 -13.39 -2.86 7.57
C TYR A 26 -14.04 -3.97 6.76
N LEU A 27 -14.05 -5.19 7.33
CA LEU A 27 -14.75 -6.33 6.77
C LEU A 27 -15.73 -6.83 7.84
N ASN A 28 -17.01 -6.89 7.49
CA ASN A 28 -18.08 -7.28 8.42
C ASN A 28 -18.06 -6.45 9.71
N GLY A 29 -17.77 -5.14 9.59
CA GLY A 29 -17.71 -4.22 10.72
C GLY A 29 -16.45 -4.28 11.56
N LYS A 30 -15.48 -5.12 11.19
CA LYS A 30 -14.21 -5.26 11.92
C LYS A 30 -13.07 -4.61 11.16
N ALA A 31 -12.20 -3.90 11.88
CA ALA A 31 -11.00 -3.30 11.31
C ALA A 31 -9.93 -4.38 11.13
N LEU A 32 -9.74 -4.85 9.91
CA LEU A 32 -8.91 -6.03 9.61
C LEU A 32 -7.71 -5.75 8.72
N ILE A 33 -7.69 -4.62 8.03
CA ILE A 33 -6.63 -4.28 7.09
C ILE A 33 -6.16 -2.85 7.34
N LEU A 34 -4.86 -2.68 7.52
CA LEU A 34 -4.22 -1.37 7.65
C LEU A 34 -3.33 -1.12 6.43
N ASN A 35 -3.65 -0.09 5.67
CA ASN A 35 -2.88 0.31 4.50
C ASN A 35 -2.04 1.54 4.77
N HIS A 36 -0.78 1.46 4.34
CA HIS A 36 0.14 2.60 4.28
C HIS A 36 0.46 2.84 2.81
N ASN A 37 0.13 4.03 2.32
CA ASN A 37 0.38 4.41 0.92
C ASN A 37 1.29 5.64 0.88
N TYR A 38 2.34 5.55 0.07
CA TYR A 38 3.22 6.68 -0.24
C TYR A 38 3.11 6.95 -1.73
N PHE A 39 2.76 8.17 -2.09
CA PHE A 39 2.65 8.59 -3.49
C PHE A 39 3.67 9.68 -3.78
N LEU A 40 4.31 9.57 -4.94
CA LEU A 40 5.22 10.61 -5.42
C LEU A 40 4.42 11.89 -5.70
N LYS A 41 4.70 12.94 -4.94
CA LYS A 41 3.95 14.20 -5.02
C LYS A 41 4.02 14.83 -6.40
N GLU A 42 5.17 14.73 -7.06
CA GLU A 42 5.39 15.24 -8.40
C GLU A 42 4.44 14.61 -9.43
N SER A 43 4.12 13.33 -9.25
CA SER A 43 3.21 12.60 -10.13
C SER A 43 1.74 12.86 -9.83
N MET A 44 1.43 13.41 -8.66
CA MET A 44 0.04 13.61 -8.20
C MET A 44 -0.14 15.00 -7.57
N PRO A 45 0.07 16.06 -8.34
CA PRO A 45 0.18 17.42 -7.77
C PRO A 45 -1.10 17.93 -7.11
N GLN A 46 -2.27 17.39 -7.46
CA GLN A 46 -3.56 17.84 -6.94
C GLN A 46 -4.23 16.80 -6.04
N LEU A 47 -3.47 15.83 -5.54
CA LEU A 47 -4.03 14.83 -4.64
C LEU A 47 -4.53 15.49 -3.36
N SER A 48 -5.77 15.20 -3.00
CA SER A 48 -6.43 15.73 -1.81
C SER A 48 -7.11 14.60 -1.04
N PRO A 49 -7.51 14.82 0.22
CA PRO A 49 -8.26 13.80 0.96
C PRO A 49 -9.54 13.38 0.25
N GLU A 50 -10.23 14.29 -0.42
CA GLU A 50 -11.46 14.01 -1.15
C GLU A 50 -11.20 13.05 -2.33
N ILE A 51 -10.13 13.27 -3.07
CA ILE A 51 -9.73 12.40 -4.17
C ILE A 51 -9.34 11.02 -3.64
N ALA A 52 -8.61 10.98 -2.51
CA ALA A 52 -8.19 9.74 -1.90
C ALA A 52 -9.36 8.89 -1.39
N GLU A 53 -10.44 9.54 -0.94
CA GLU A 53 -11.65 8.85 -0.47
C GLU A 53 -12.42 8.21 -1.62
N GLN A 54 -12.37 8.81 -2.81
CA GLN A 54 -13.07 8.28 -3.98
C GLN A 54 -12.33 7.13 -4.61
N SER A 55 -11.43 7.42 -5.54
CA SER A 55 -10.59 6.40 -6.17
C SER A 55 -9.33 7.04 -6.71
N ILE A 56 -8.20 6.64 -6.11
CA ILE A 56 -6.90 7.15 -6.52
C ILE A 56 -6.57 6.69 -7.95
N TYR A 57 -6.89 5.45 -8.31
CA TYR A 57 -6.63 4.93 -9.65
C TYR A 57 -7.46 5.63 -10.71
N GLU A 58 -8.72 5.95 -10.40
CA GLU A 58 -9.56 6.74 -11.30
C GLU A 58 -8.97 8.13 -11.53
N TYR A 59 -8.47 8.76 -10.48
CA TYR A 59 -7.78 10.04 -10.58
C TYR A 59 -6.55 9.95 -11.48
N LEU A 60 -5.71 8.91 -11.28
CA LEU A 60 -4.51 8.71 -12.08
C LEU A 60 -4.83 8.49 -13.56
N GLU A 61 -5.78 7.61 -13.85
CA GLU A 61 -6.10 7.22 -15.22
C GLU A 61 -6.91 8.29 -15.97
N LYS A 62 -7.94 8.85 -15.32
CA LYS A 62 -8.86 9.78 -15.99
C LYS A 62 -8.42 11.23 -15.94
N THR A 63 -7.90 11.69 -14.81
CA THR A 63 -7.52 13.09 -14.64
C THR A 63 -6.09 13.35 -15.09
N LEU A 64 -5.16 12.50 -14.70
CA LEU A 64 -3.75 12.67 -15.04
C LEU A 64 -3.32 11.91 -16.29
N HIS A 65 -4.20 11.07 -16.84
CA HIS A 65 -3.91 10.24 -18.02
C HIS A 65 -2.63 9.41 -17.86
N MET A 66 -2.37 8.95 -16.64
CA MET A 66 -1.20 8.15 -16.35
C MET A 66 -1.41 6.70 -16.78
N THR A 67 -0.42 6.12 -17.45
CA THR A 67 -0.44 4.69 -17.78
C THR A 67 0.35 3.93 -16.74
N ILE A 68 -0.31 2.99 -16.07
CA ILE A 68 0.29 2.11 -15.08
C ILE A 68 0.76 0.85 -15.78
N ILE A 69 2.07 0.59 -15.74
CA ILE A 69 2.68 -0.53 -16.47
C ILE A 69 2.91 -1.74 -15.58
N ASN A 70 3.42 -1.52 -14.36
CA ASN A 70 4.03 -2.58 -13.60
C ASN A 70 3.85 -2.36 -12.11
N SER A 71 3.56 -3.45 -11.39
CA SER A 71 3.55 -3.44 -9.94
C SER A 71 4.32 -4.67 -9.46
N LYS A 72 5.39 -4.43 -8.70
CA LYS A 72 6.13 -5.50 -8.02
C LYS A 72 5.51 -5.71 -6.66
N ARG A 73 5.14 -6.94 -6.35
CA ARG A 73 4.52 -7.30 -5.08
C ARG A 73 5.33 -8.33 -4.35
N VAL A 74 5.49 -8.11 -3.04
CA VAL A 74 6.13 -9.06 -2.14
C VAL A 74 5.16 -9.33 -1.01
N MET A 75 4.95 -10.61 -0.70
CA MET A 75 4.13 -11.03 0.43
C MET A 75 5.04 -11.55 1.52
N THR A 76 4.83 -11.03 2.74
CA THR A 76 5.61 -11.42 3.90
C THR A 76 4.68 -11.68 5.07
N VAL A 77 5.23 -12.32 6.10
CA VAL A 77 4.56 -12.43 7.41
C VAL A 77 5.42 -11.63 8.38
N GLU A 78 4.81 -10.66 9.03
CA GLU A 78 5.51 -9.75 9.94
C GLU A 78 4.84 -9.69 11.28
N LYS A 79 5.63 -9.43 12.31
CA LYS A 79 5.11 -9.26 13.66
C LYS A 79 4.21 -8.03 13.74
N VAL A 80 3.20 -8.10 14.59
CA VAL A 80 2.31 -6.98 14.89
C VAL A 80 3.12 -5.84 15.51
N THR A 81 2.88 -4.62 15.05
CA THR A 81 3.48 -3.40 15.59
C THR A 81 2.48 -2.64 16.44
N GLU A 82 2.96 -1.62 17.16
CA GLU A 82 2.08 -0.76 17.98
C GLU A 82 1.03 -0.04 17.14
N ILE A 83 1.38 0.35 15.92
CA ILE A 83 0.44 1.01 15.00
C ILE A 83 -0.66 0.03 14.58
N ASP A 84 -0.30 -1.21 14.30
CA ASP A 84 -1.28 -2.26 13.99
C ASP A 84 -2.27 -2.43 15.13
N GLU A 85 -1.78 -2.52 16.36
CA GLU A 85 -2.64 -2.68 17.55
C GLU A 85 -3.59 -1.51 17.74
N LYS A 86 -3.15 -0.30 17.41
CA LYS A 86 -3.95 0.91 17.55
C LYS A 86 -5.15 0.94 16.61
N TYR A 87 -4.99 0.45 15.39
CA TYR A 87 -6.00 0.61 14.34
C TYR A 87 -6.75 -0.67 13.97
N LEU A 88 -6.17 -1.84 14.25
CA LEU A 88 -6.77 -3.12 13.88
C LEU A 88 -7.36 -3.83 15.11
N GLU A 89 -8.42 -4.59 14.86
CA GLU A 89 -8.99 -5.45 15.88
C GLU A 89 -8.19 -6.75 15.96
N LEU A 90 -7.24 -6.78 16.89
CA LEU A 90 -6.33 -7.90 17.09
C LEU A 90 -6.43 -8.40 18.51
N ASN A 91 -6.52 -9.73 18.65
CA ASN A 91 -6.27 -10.40 19.90
C ASN A 91 -4.89 -11.03 19.78
N LEU A 92 -3.91 -10.50 20.53
CA LEU A 92 -2.52 -10.94 20.40
C LEU A 92 -2.29 -12.40 20.82
N ASN A 93 -3.21 -12.98 21.58
CA ASN A 93 -3.17 -14.40 21.89
C ASN A 93 -3.49 -15.25 20.67
N ASP A 94 -4.27 -14.70 19.73
CA ASP A 94 -4.67 -15.38 18.50
C ASP A 94 -3.83 -14.94 17.31
N TYR A 95 -3.51 -13.62 17.22
CA TYR A 95 -2.85 -13.04 16.06
C TYR A 95 -1.70 -12.14 16.49
N ASN A 96 -0.49 -12.68 16.51
CA ASN A 96 0.72 -11.90 16.82
C ASN A 96 1.52 -11.54 15.57
N CYS A 97 1.06 -11.99 14.41
CA CYS A 97 1.67 -11.69 13.11
C CYS A 97 0.59 -11.31 12.12
N LEU A 98 0.99 -10.56 11.09
CA LEU A 98 0.11 -10.13 10.01
C LEU A 98 0.66 -10.63 8.67
N ALA A 99 -0.25 -10.88 7.73
CA ALA A 99 0.11 -11.08 6.33
C ALA A 99 0.28 -9.70 5.69
N VAL A 100 1.43 -9.46 5.09
CA VAL A 100 1.77 -8.13 4.57
C VAL A 100 2.05 -8.23 3.08
N VAL A 101 1.36 -7.39 2.29
CA VAL A 101 1.61 -7.26 0.87
C VAL A 101 2.23 -5.89 0.63
N THR A 102 3.45 -5.89 0.11
CA THR A 102 4.17 -4.67 -0.23
C THR A 102 4.23 -4.54 -1.74
N SER A 103 3.81 -3.40 -2.26
CA SER A 103 3.75 -3.15 -3.70
C SER A 103 4.55 -1.90 -4.08
N HIS A 104 5.33 -2.02 -5.16
CA HIS A 104 6.04 -0.93 -5.80
C HIS A 104 5.44 -0.77 -7.19
N THR A 105 4.82 0.35 -7.49
CA THR A 105 4.08 0.56 -8.74
C THR A 105 4.76 1.63 -9.59
N TYR A 106 4.90 1.32 -10.89
CA TYR A 106 5.65 2.12 -11.87
C TYR A 106 4.73 2.55 -13.01
N ASN A 107 4.97 3.76 -13.51
CA ASN A 107 4.27 4.27 -14.69
C ASN A 107 5.02 3.90 -15.98
N SER A 108 4.51 4.37 -17.13
CA SER A 108 5.09 4.09 -18.45
C SER A 108 6.50 4.67 -18.66
N ASP A 109 6.89 5.66 -17.86
CA ASP A 109 8.23 6.24 -17.90
C ASP A 109 9.22 5.49 -17.01
N GLY A 110 8.81 4.39 -16.41
CA GLY A 110 9.63 3.62 -15.50
C GLY A 110 9.83 4.26 -14.14
N VAL A 111 9.01 5.25 -13.79
CA VAL A 111 9.09 5.97 -12.53
C VAL A 111 8.20 5.29 -11.50
N MET A 112 8.76 4.97 -10.32
CA MET A 112 7.98 4.49 -9.20
C MET A 112 7.19 5.66 -8.61
N PHE A 113 5.87 5.60 -8.71
CA PHE A 113 5.03 6.67 -8.21
C PHE A 113 4.22 6.28 -6.98
N GLU A 114 4.18 4.99 -6.65
CA GLU A 114 3.44 4.50 -5.50
C GLU A 114 4.19 3.37 -4.80
N TYR A 115 4.22 3.46 -3.47
CA TYR A 115 4.60 2.37 -2.59
C TYR A 115 3.42 2.12 -1.66
N THR A 116 2.97 0.87 -1.58
CA THR A 116 1.86 0.48 -0.71
C THR A 116 2.27 -0.70 0.15
N GLN A 117 1.96 -0.60 1.43
CA GLN A 117 2.05 -1.73 2.34
C GLN A 117 0.66 -1.99 2.91
N SER A 118 0.14 -3.19 2.66
CA SER A 118 -1.17 -3.62 3.13
C SER A 118 -0.98 -4.70 4.17
N ARG A 119 -1.42 -4.43 5.40
CA ARG A 119 -1.21 -5.29 6.56
C ARG A 119 -2.53 -5.92 6.97
N HIS A 120 -2.62 -7.24 6.83
CA HIS A 120 -3.88 -8.00 6.98
C HIS A 120 -3.85 -8.89 8.19
N ARG A 121 -4.95 -8.91 8.97
CA ARG A 121 -5.15 -9.96 9.96
C ARG A 121 -5.25 -11.30 9.22
N PRO A 122 -4.48 -12.33 9.65
CA PRO A 122 -4.28 -13.52 8.80
C PRO A 122 -5.53 -14.33 8.49
N ASP A 123 -6.52 -14.33 9.38
CA ASP A 123 -7.74 -15.13 9.21
C ASP A 123 -8.64 -14.64 8.05
N TYR A 124 -8.44 -13.39 7.61
CA TYR A 124 -9.16 -12.80 6.50
C TYR A 124 -8.29 -12.57 5.27
N PHE A 125 -7.05 -13.05 5.31
CA PHE A 125 -6.15 -12.93 4.17
C PHE A 125 -6.22 -14.17 3.30
N ARG A 126 -6.38 -13.95 2.00
CA ARG A 126 -6.35 -15.02 1.01
C ARG A 126 -5.54 -14.54 -0.20
N PHE A 127 -4.55 -15.34 -0.57
CA PHE A 127 -3.85 -15.17 -1.82
C PHE A 127 -4.37 -16.21 -2.81
N TYR A 128 -4.71 -15.76 -4.01
CA TYR A 128 -5.19 -16.63 -5.06
C TYR A 128 -4.35 -16.41 -6.32
N ASP A 129 -3.80 -17.49 -6.84
CA ASP A 129 -3.01 -17.45 -8.07
C ASP A 129 -3.44 -18.60 -8.97
N ASN A 130 -3.45 -18.33 -10.26
CA ASN A 130 -3.77 -19.34 -11.26
C ASN A 130 -2.56 -19.53 -12.16
N ALA A 131 -1.73 -20.52 -11.82
CA ALA A 131 -0.51 -20.79 -12.55
C ALA A 131 -0.82 -21.65 -13.78
N VAL A 132 -0.40 -21.19 -14.95
CA VAL A 132 -0.54 -21.92 -16.19
C VAL A 132 0.81 -22.50 -16.60
N ARG A 133 0.87 -23.82 -16.77
CA ARG A 133 2.09 -24.50 -17.22
C ARG A 133 2.28 -24.27 -18.71
N ARG A 134 3.45 -23.76 -19.06
CA ARG A 134 3.87 -23.65 -20.47
C ARG A 134 4.78 -24.83 -20.79
N THR A 135 4.41 -25.54 -21.81
CA THR A 135 5.23 -26.66 -22.33
C THR A 135 6.10 -26.22 -23.49
#